data_e93c603ff1e8deb14473820ad37e8f27
#
_entry.id   e93c603ff1e8deb14473820ad37e8f27
#
_cell.length_a   1.000
_cell.length_b   1.000
_cell.length_c   1.000
_cell.angle_alpha   90.00
_cell.angle_beta   90.00
_cell.angle_gamma   90.00
#
_symmetry.space_group_name_H-M   'P 1'
#
loop_
_entity.id
_entity.type
_entity.pdbx_description
1 polymer ?
#
loop_
_entity_poly.entity_id
_entity_poly.type
_entity_poly.pdbx_seq_one_letter_code
_entity_poly.pdbx_strand_id
1 'polypeptide(L)' 'MKVKVFDESHEKDLEDKINEFLKEHKDIIDIKYQVSISMFSEEQIYCFSALIMYK' A
#
# COMPACT_ATOMS: atom_id res chain seq x y z
N MET A 1 13.03 13.27 5.37
CA MET A 1 12.19 12.32 4.62
C MET A 1 11.32 11.53 5.58
N LYS A 2 10.07 11.34 5.21
CA LYS A 2 9.11 10.57 6.00
C LYS A 2 8.62 9.40 5.16
N VAL A 3 8.10 8.38 5.83
CA VAL A 3 7.53 7.23 5.16
C VAL A 3 6.13 6.95 5.70
N LYS A 4 5.26 6.47 4.83
CA LYS A 4 3.93 6.01 5.19
C LYS A 4 3.75 4.60 4.62
N VAL A 5 3.36 3.67 5.47
CA VAL A 5 3.17 2.27 5.08
C VAL A 5 1.69 1.93 5.10
N PHE A 6 1.24 1.24 4.05
CA PHE A 6 -0.14 0.78 3.92
C PHE A 6 -0.17 -0.71 3.70
N ASP A 7 -1.09 -1.41 4.36
CA ASP A 7 -1.36 -2.82 4.16
C ASP A 7 -2.85 -3.02 4.03
N GLU A 8 -3.28 -3.71 2.98
CA GLU A 8 -4.68 -4.02 2.77
C GLU A 8 -4.83 -5.40 2.17
N SER A 9 -5.95 -6.05 2.43
CA SER A 9 -6.25 -7.37 1.88
C SER A 9 -6.89 -7.31 0.50
N HIS A 10 -7.30 -6.12 0.05
CA HIS A 10 -7.89 -5.90 -1.26
C HIS A 10 -7.19 -4.74 -1.95
N GLU A 11 -6.88 -4.93 -3.24
CA GLU A 11 -6.15 -3.92 -4.00
C GLU A 11 -6.92 -2.59 -4.11
N LYS A 12 -8.24 -2.67 -4.21
CA LYS A 12 -9.07 -1.47 -4.31
C LYS A 12 -8.99 -0.63 -3.04
N ASP A 13 -9.00 -1.28 -1.90
CA ASP A 13 -8.89 -0.59 -0.62
C ASP A 13 -7.53 0.09 -0.49
N LEU A 14 -6.48 -0.58 -0.93
CA LEU A 14 -5.14 0.02 -0.93
C LEU A 14 -5.08 1.24 -1.84
N GLU A 15 -5.63 1.11 -3.04
CA GLU A 15 -5.67 2.21 -4.01
C GLU A 15 -6.39 3.42 -3.43
N ASP A 16 -7.55 3.21 -2.81
CA ASP A 16 -8.33 4.30 -2.23
C ASP A 16 -7.57 5.02 -1.12
N LYS A 17 -6.89 4.27 -0.26
CA LYS A 17 -6.12 4.85 0.83
C LYS A 17 -4.90 5.61 0.34
N ILE A 18 -4.23 5.09 -0.67
CA ILE A 18 -3.08 5.77 -1.26
C ILE A 18 -3.53 7.08 -1.91
N ASN A 19 -4.62 7.04 -2.67
CA ASN A 19 -5.14 8.23 -3.35
C ASN A 19 -5.58 9.30 -2.35
N GLU A 20 -6.19 8.89 -1.24
CA GLU A 20 -6.56 9.82 -0.19
C GLU A 20 -5.34 10.50 0.41
N PHE A 21 -4.29 9.72 0.67
CA PHE A 21 -3.03 10.26 1.20
C PHE A 21 -2.41 11.25 0.22
N LEU A 22 -2.42 10.93 -1.07
CA LEU A 22 -1.84 11.78 -2.11
C LEU A 22 -2.56 13.11 -2.26
N LYS A 23 -3.84 13.18 -1.90
CA LYS A 23 -4.57 14.44 -1.92
C LYS A 23 -4.05 15.42 -0.88
N GLU A 24 -3.58 14.92 0.24
CA GLU A 24 -3.14 15.74 1.37
C GLU A 24 -1.64 16.01 1.37
N HIS A 25 -0.88 15.17 0.66
CA HIS A 25 0.58 15.27 0.64
C HIS A 25 1.07 15.39 -0.79
N LYS A 26 1.69 16.51 -1.11
CA LYS A 26 2.14 16.80 -2.48
C LYS A 26 3.62 16.54 -2.73
N ASP A 27 4.40 16.45 -1.65
CA ASP A 27 5.84 16.28 -1.76
C ASP A 27 6.23 14.81 -1.74
N ILE A 28 5.78 14.07 -2.73
CA ILE A 28 6.02 12.64 -2.83
C ILE A 28 7.37 12.41 -3.53
N ILE A 29 8.21 11.61 -2.90
CA ILE A 29 9.53 11.26 -3.43
C ILE A 29 9.45 9.97 -4.24
N ASP A 30 8.82 8.92 -3.68
CA ASP A 30 8.74 7.63 -4.35
C ASP A 30 7.62 6.80 -3.72
N ILE A 31 7.11 5.85 -4.48
CA ILE A 31 6.09 4.91 -4.01
C ILE A 31 6.56 3.50 -4.40
N LYS A 32 6.63 2.61 -3.41
CA LYS A 32 6.96 1.21 -3.62
C LYS A 32 5.73 0.37 -3.38
N TYR A 33 5.45 -0.56 -4.27
CA TYR A 33 4.28 -1.42 -4.21
C TYR A 33 4.71 -2.88 -4.18
N GLN A 34 4.03 -3.69 -3.36
CA GLN A 34 4.33 -5.11 -3.26
C GLN A 34 3.06 -5.89 -3.00
N VAL A 35 2.98 -7.07 -3.60
CA VAL A 35 1.91 -8.03 -3.36
C VAL A 35 2.54 -9.29 -2.76
N SER A 36 2.00 -9.73 -1.64
CA SER A 36 2.40 -10.99 -1.00
C SER A 36 1.24 -11.95 -1.04
N ILE A 37 1.53 -13.21 -1.29
CA ILE A 37 0.54 -14.27 -1.32
C ILE A 37 0.94 -15.29 -0.26
N SER A 38 0.03 -15.57 0.67
CA SER A 38 0.20 -16.63 1.66
C SER A 38 -0.80 -17.73 1.37
N MET A 39 -0.31 -18.97 1.40
CA MET A 39 -1.16 -20.16 1.24
C MET A 39 -1.39 -20.74 2.62
N PHE A 40 -2.63 -20.77 3.05
CA PHE A 40 -2.98 -21.41 4.32
C PHE A 40 -4.07 -22.43 4.05
N SER A 41 -3.69 -23.70 4.17
CA SER A 41 -4.56 -24.82 3.83
C SER A 41 -4.93 -24.74 2.33
N GLU A 42 -6.22 -24.59 1.99
CA GLU A 42 -6.65 -24.47 0.61
C GLU A 42 -6.98 -23.02 0.23
N GLU A 43 -6.75 -22.08 1.14
CA GLU A 43 -7.06 -20.69 0.92
C GLU A 43 -5.81 -19.89 0.53
N GLN A 44 -5.98 -18.99 -0.43
CA GLN A 44 -4.96 -18.03 -0.81
C GLN A 44 -5.30 -16.71 -0.15
N ILE A 45 -4.34 -16.18 0.61
CA ILE A 45 -4.50 -14.88 1.26
C ILE A 45 -3.55 -13.91 0.59
N TYR A 46 -4.11 -12.82 0.05
CA TYR A 46 -3.33 -11.78 -0.59
C TYR A 46 -3.15 -10.61 0.37
N CYS A 47 -1.95 -10.10 0.41
CA CYS A 47 -1.65 -8.87 1.14
C CYS A 47 -1.04 -7.87 0.16
N PHE A 48 -1.71 -6.74 0.02
CA PHE A 48 -1.26 -5.66 -0.85
C PHE A 48 -0.67 -4.57 0.04
N SER A 49 0.57 -4.21 -0.21
CA SER A 49 1.24 -3.21 0.61
C SER A 49 1.92 -2.16 -0.25
N ALA A 50 2.06 -0.97 0.32
CA ALA A 50 2.74 0.13 -0.34
C ALA A 50 3.50 0.94 0.69
N LEU A 51 4.64 1.46 0.27
CA LEU A 51 5.46 2.38 1.05
C LEU A 51 5.55 3.68 0.27
N ILE A 52 5.13 4.77 0.89
CA ILE A 52 5.25 6.09 0.29
C ILE A 52 6.32 6.86 1.02
N MET A 53 7.31 7.35 0.26
CA MET A 53 8.35 8.22 0.78
C MET A 53 8.00 9.66 0.43
N TYR A 54 8.01 10.55 1.42
CA TYR A 54 7.62 11.94 1.20
C TYR A 54 8.40 12.87 2.13
N LYS A 55 8.32 14.14 1.87
CA LYS A 55 9.00 15.16 2.69
C LYS A 55 8.20 15.60 3.89
#